data_37261c199de4609f66ca62abba00e3b4
#
_entry.id   37261c199de4609f66ca62abba00e3b4
#
_cell.length_a   1.000
_cell.length_b   1.000
_cell.length_c   1.000
_cell.angle_alpha   90.00
_cell.angle_beta   90.00
_cell.angle_gamma   90.00
#
_symmetry.space_group_name_H-M   'P 1'
#
loop_
_entity.id
_entity.type
_entity.pdbx_description
1 polymer ?
#
loop_
_entity_poly.entity_id
_entity_poly.type
_entity_poly.pdbx_seq_one_letter_code
_entity_poly.pdbx_strand_id
1 'polypeptide(L)'
;PAEAEVVAYSSQYIDDNDLIYNITNDDGLTYSNYISQTKNISKPKHKLFRIYPIFHFVPGDPLADSARRRDGKLHLLNTTADSKNARRILKTALQTDNLYKIGLAVHSFADTFAHQNFVGYYDEFNIVKSLQKKVNSFFDRSVYAVGHAAADIRPDICNLVWEDPRLCNSNAERDNKMIFLKAAERVFEELKNYQNPDLKAAELKEEKDGLLSDLKTAIGRRTEHPEIFKINTPAERIERFRRLSLKKEYGGRKLKKYNISAWFNELIEFDLKVLKIDNSSAWQRLFLDYFSNQFSFIKNSCSWKKKDFKESHWYQFQEAVKEMQAEIINQLEPKVFSKLELENW
;
A
#
# COMPACT_ATOMS: atom_id res chain seq x y z
N PRO A 1 -14.38 -16.03 7.05
CA PRO A 1 -13.80 -15.06 8.01
C PRO A 1 -12.29 -15.18 8.14
N ALA A 2 -11.72 -16.41 8.22
CA ALA A 2 -10.27 -16.60 8.29
C ALA A 2 -9.55 -16.10 7.05
N GLU A 3 -10.05 -16.42 5.87
CA GLU A 3 -9.52 -15.95 4.59
C GLU A 3 -9.52 -14.42 4.47
N ALA A 4 -10.63 -13.78 4.89
CA ALA A 4 -10.72 -12.32 4.89
C ALA A 4 -9.71 -11.68 5.86
N GLU A 5 -9.37 -12.33 6.99
CA GLU A 5 -8.32 -11.87 7.90
C GLU A 5 -6.94 -11.94 7.22
N VAL A 6 -6.64 -12.98 6.45
CA VAL A 6 -5.37 -13.10 5.69
C VAL A 6 -5.28 -12.01 4.63
N VAL A 7 -6.33 -11.82 3.83
CA VAL A 7 -6.38 -10.77 2.81
C VAL A 7 -6.19 -9.38 3.43
N ALA A 8 -6.91 -9.08 4.51
CA ALA A 8 -6.82 -7.79 5.19
C ALA A 8 -5.44 -7.55 5.82
N TYR A 9 -4.85 -8.59 6.43
CA TYR A 9 -3.51 -8.49 7.00
C TYR A 9 -2.45 -8.29 5.90
N SER A 10 -2.51 -9.05 4.81
CA SER A 10 -1.62 -8.89 3.66
C SER A 10 -1.69 -7.48 3.08
N SER A 11 -2.93 -6.96 2.93
CA SER A 11 -3.15 -5.61 2.42
C SER A 11 -2.58 -4.51 3.33
N GLN A 12 -2.47 -4.72 4.63
CA GLN A 12 -1.83 -3.79 5.54
C GLN A 12 -0.32 -4.04 5.65
N TYR A 13 0.11 -5.30 5.68
CA TYR A 13 1.51 -5.66 5.90
C TYR A 13 2.43 -5.27 4.73
N ILE A 14 1.88 -5.04 3.56
CA ILE A 14 2.59 -4.53 2.38
C ILE A 14 3.34 -3.22 2.68
N ASP A 15 2.78 -2.32 3.50
CA ASP A 15 3.38 -1.06 3.92
C ASP A 15 4.48 -1.22 4.97
N ASP A 16 4.45 -2.33 5.69
CA ASP A 16 5.35 -2.58 6.82
C ASP A 16 6.44 -3.62 6.49
N ASN A 17 6.38 -4.24 5.31
CA ASN A 17 7.38 -5.20 4.83
C ASN A 17 8.55 -4.44 4.17
N ASP A 18 9.25 -3.65 4.96
CA ASP A 18 10.31 -2.72 4.53
C ASP A 18 11.73 -3.16 4.94
N LEU A 19 11.87 -4.27 5.67
CA LEU A 19 13.14 -4.80 6.15
C LEU A 19 13.51 -6.13 5.46
N ILE A 20 14.78 -6.25 5.10
CA ILE A 20 15.34 -7.50 4.58
C ILE A 20 15.85 -8.32 5.74
N TYR A 21 15.33 -9.55 5.87
CA TYR A 21 15.74 -10.54 6.83
C TYR A 21 16.47 -11.69 6.12
N ASN A 22 17.54 -12.19 6.73
CA ASN A 22 18.14 -13.45 6.37
C ASN A 22 17.89 -14.42 7.51
N ILE A 23 17.07 -15.43 7.29
CA ILE A 23 16.66 -16.39 8.29
C ILE A 23 17.28 -17.73 7.96
N THR A 24 18.07 -18.28 8.89
CA THR A 24 18.79 -19.54 8.70
C THR A 24 18.14 -20.63 9.55
N ASN A 25 17.93 -21.82 8.98
CA ASN A 25 17.48 -23.00 9.72
C ASN A 25 18.67 -23.75 10.35
N ASP A 26 18.35 -24.78 11.13
CA ASP A 26 19.35 -25.62 11.81
C ASP A 26 20.27 -26.37 10.82
N ASP A 27 19.82 -26.60 9.58
CA ASP A 27 20.59 -27.22 8.51
C ASP A 27 21.52 -26.22 7.77
N GLY A 28 21.52 -24.95 8.18
CA GLY A 28 22.33 -23.90 7.57
C GLY A 28 21.72 -23.32 6.28
N LEU A 29 20.47 -23.67 5.90
CA LEU A 29 19.79 -23.08 4.77
C LEU A 29 19.31 -21.68 5.14
N THR A 30 19.64 -20.70 4.32
CA THR A 30 19.25 -19.30 4.53
C THR A 30 18.16 -18.89 3.54
N TYR A 31 17.09 -18.31 4.07
CA TYR A 31 16.04 -17.65 3.30
C TYR A 31 16.14 -16.14 3.44
N SER A 32 16.15 -15.43 2.31
CA SER A 32 16.07 -13.98 2.25
C SER A 32 14.71 -13.56 1.71
N ASN A 33 14.04 -12.63 2.42
CA ASN A 33 12.74 -12.14 1.98
C ASN A 33 12.86 -11.02 0.94
N TYR A 34 11.74 -10.71 0.34
CA TYR A 34 11.55 -9.60 -0.58
C TYR A 34 10.75 -8.49 0.11
N ILE A 35 11.16 -7.24 -0.07
CA ILE A 35 10.44 -6.09 0.47
C ILE A 35 9.39 -5.59 -0.52
N SER A 36 8.23 -5.19 -0.03
CA SER A 36 7.18 -4.53 -0.79
C SER A 36 7.11 -3.03 -0.53
N GLN A 37 7.84 -2.54 0.46
CA GLN A 37 7.92 -1.13 0.82
C GLN A 37 9.39 -0.76 1.09
N THR A 38 9.72 0.52 0.96
CA THR A 38 10.98 1.06 1.46
C THR A 38 10.83 2.52 1.86
N LYS A 39 11.40 2.87 3.00
CA LYS A 39 11.52 4.27 3.44
C LYS A 39 12.87 4.87 3.07
N ASN A 40 13.76 4.06 2.51
CA ASN A 40 15.07 4.49 2.06
C ASN A 40 14.98 5.09 0.65
N ILE A 41 14.72 6.39 0.58
CA ILE A 41 14.64 7.16 -0.66
C ILE A 41 16.00 7.30 -1.38
N SER A 42 17.12 6.95 -0.72
CA SER A 42 18.45 6.97 -1.33
C SER A 42 18.74 5.74 -2.19
N LYS A 43 17.83 4.75 -2.20
CA LYS A 43 17.98 3.57 -3.05
C LYS A 43 18.08 3.96 -4.53
N PRO A 44 18.93 3.27 -5.31
CA PRO A 44 18.99 3.47 -6.75
C PRO A 44 17.62 3.35 -7.42
N LYS A 45 17.39 4.16 -8.44
CA LYS A 45 16.09 4.25 -9.15
C LYS A 45 15.57 2.88 -9.61
N HIS A 46 16.43 2.01 -10.13
CA HIS A 46 16.05 0.66 -10.56
C HIS A 46 15.52 -0.23 -9.44
N LYS A 47 15.99 -0.04 -8.19
CA LYS A 47 15.46 -0.75 -7.03
C LYS A 47 14.08 -0.25 -6.62
N LEU A 48 13.83 1.07 -6.73
CA LEU A 48 12.52 1.65 -6.47
C LEU A 48 11.47 1.18 -7.48
N PHE A 49 11.84 0.91 -8.72
CA PHE A 49 10.93 0.38 -9.74
C PHE A 49 10.35 -1.00 -9.42
N ARG A 50 11.03 -1.80 -8.62
CA ARG A 50 10.51 -3.10 -8.18
C ARG A 50 9.55 -3.01 -7.00
N ILE A 51 9.48 -1.86 -6.37
CA ILE A 51 8.68 -1.64 -5.16
C ILE A 51 7.49 -0.74 -5.50
N TYR A 52 7.74 0.53 -5.74
CA TYR A 52 6.69 1.53 -5.82
C TYR A 52 5.71 1.36 -6.99
N PRO A 53 6.15 1.20 -8.24
CA PRO A 53 5.22 1.04 -9.35
C PRO A 53 4.43 -0.28 -9.34
N ILE A 54 4.86 -1.25 -8.56
CA ILE A 54 4.18 -2.54 -8.44
C ILE A 54 3.16 -2.51 -7.31
N PHE A 55 3.56 -1.96 -6.15
CA PHE A 55 2.77 -2.08 -4.93
C PHE A 55 2.02 -0.82 -4.53
N HIS A 56 2.54 0.39 -4.84
CA HIS A 56 2.00 1.64 -4.30
C HIS A 56 1.64 2.70 -5.34
N PHE A 57 2.32 2.72 -6.48
CA PHE A 57 2.14 3.74 -7.53
C PHE A 57 1.97 3.08 -8.89
N VAL A 58 1.00 2.18 -9.00
CA VAL A 58 0.77 1.44 -10.24
C VAL A 58 0.47 2.42 -11.38
N PRO A 59 1.26 2.40 -12.48
CA PRO A 59 1.06 3.29 -13.60
C PRO A 59 -0.33 3.13 -14.22
N GLY A 60 -0.92 4.27 -14.55
CA GLY A 60 -2.24 4.33 -15.18
C GLY A 60 -2.22 4.93 -16.56
N ASP A 61 -3.34 5.55 -16.95
CA ASP A 61 -3.46 6.28 -18.20
C ASP A 61 -2.99 7.74 -18.03
N PRO A 62 -1.85 8.14 -18.61
CA PRO A 62 -1.37 9.50 -18.49
C PRO A 62 -2.24 10.53 -19.20
N LEU A 63 -3.12 10.09 -20.12
CA LEU A 63 -4.06 10.93 -20.86
C LEU A 63 -5.46 11.01 -20.22
N ALA A 64 -5.66 10.31 -19.10
CA ALA A 64 -6.92 10.40 -18.37
C ALA A 64 -7.24 11.85 -17.99
N ASP A 65 -8.50 12.24 -18.03
CA ASP A 65 -8.92 13.61 -17.66
C ASP A 65 -8.51 13.95 -16.21
N SER A 66 -8.55 12.96 -15.31
CA SER A 66 -8.06 13.08 -13.93
C SER A 66 -6.55 13.34 -13.80
N ALA A 67 -5.78 13.08 -14.85
CA ALA A 67 -4.33 13.31 -14.89
C ALA A 67 -3.95 14.65 -15.50
N ARG A 68 -4.94 15.42 -15.97
CA ARG A 68 -4.72 16.68 -16.69
C ARG A 68 -4.14 17.76 -15.80
N ARG A 69 -2.93 18.21 -16.12
CA ARG A 69 -2.18 19.22 -15.37
C ARG A 69 -2.24 20.60 -16.01
N ARG A 70 -2.18 21.64 -15.17
CA ARG A 70 -2.13 23.06 -15.59
C ARG A 70 -0.84 23.40 -16.33
N ASP A 71 0.27 22.71 -16.02
CA ASP A 71 1.58 22.88 -16.67
C ASP A 71 1.74 22.08 -17.97
N GLY A 72 0.70 21.32 -18.37
CA GLY A 72 0.70 20.49 -19.57
C GLY A 72 1.62 19.27 -19.50
N LYS A 73 2.29 19.01 -18.38
CA LYS A 73 3.20 17.87 -18.24
C LYS A 73 2.43 16.56 -18.23
N LEU A 74 2.94 15.60 -19.00
CA LEU A 74 2.51 14.21 -19.01
C LEU A 74 3.64 13.31 -18.51
N HIS A 75 3.30 12.26 -17.83
CA HIS A 75 4.26 11.24 -17.41
C HIS A 75 3.72 9.85 -17.64
N LEU A 76 4.44 9.02 -18.41
CA LEU A 76 3.99 7.66 -18.80
C LEU A 76 3.74 6.73 -17.61
N LEU A 77 4.44 6.96 -16.48
CA LEU A 77 4.31 6.16 -15.26
C LEU A 77 3.43 6.86 -14.21
N ASN A 78 2.62 7.85 -14.61
CA ASN A 78 1.71 8.52 -13.71
C ASN A 78 0.64 7.55 -13.20
N THR A 79 0.42 7.53 -11.90
CA THR A 79 -0.65 6.76 -11.28
C THR A 79 -2.01 7.40 -11.56
N THR A 80 -2.96 6.63 -12.05
CA THR A 80 -4.37 7.04 -12.17
C THR A 80 -5.28 5.98 -11.59
N ALA A 81 -6.35 6.41 -10.94
CA ALA A 81 -7.29 5.52 -10.26
C ALA A 81 -7.94 4.53 -11.22
N ASP A 82 -8.16 3.32 -10.74
CA ASP A 82 -8.93 2.28 -11.46
C ASP A 82 -8.39 2.00 -12.88
N SER A 83 -7.07 2.10 -13.04
CA SER A 83 -6.41 1.97 -14.33
C SER A 83 -6.45 0.53 -14.87
N LYS A 84 -6.20 0.38 -16.18
CA LYS A 84 -6.05 -0.93 -16.82
C LYS A 84 -5.02 -1.83 -16.12
N ASN A 85 -3.88 -1.26 -15.74
CA ASN A 85 -2.83 -1.98 -15.03
C ASN A 85 -3.31 -2.44 -13.66
N ALA A 86 -3.91 -1.55 -12.87
CA ALA A 86 -4.43 -1.87 -11.55
C ALA A 86 -5.50 -2.96 -11.58
N ARG A 87 -6.45 -2.87 -12.53
CA ARG A 87 -7.46 -3.92 -12.73
C ARG A 87 -6.85 -5.26 -13.14
N ARG A 88 -5.84 -5.24 -14.01
CA ARG A 88 -5.14 -6.45 -14.45
C ARG A 88 -4.46 -7.14 -13.28
N ILE A 89 -3.74 -6.37 -12.45
CA ILE A 89 -3.08 -6.88 -11.25
C ILE A 89 -4.09 -7.55 -10.32
N LEU A 90 -5.19 -6.87 -10.01
CA LEU A 90 -6.22 -7.42 -9.13
C LEU A 90 -6.86 -8.68 -9.71
N LYS A 91 -7.24 -8.68 -11.00
CA LYS A 91 -7.82 -9.85 -11.66
C LYS A 91 -6.86 -11.03 -11.74
N THR A 92 -5.58 -10.79 -12.03
CA THR A 92 -4.57 -11.85 -12.04
C THR A 92 -4.41 -12.46 -10.64
N ALA A 93 -4.36 -11.65 -9.60
CA ALA A 93 -4.28 -12.15 -8.23
C ALA A 93 -5.50 -12.98 -7.83
N LEU A 94 -6.70 -12.53 -8.18
CA LEU A 94 -7.95 -13.27 -7.92
C LEU A 94 -7.96 -14.65 -8.60
N GLN A 95 -7.37 -14.79 -9.79
CA GLN A 95 -7.28 -16.07 -10.51
C GLN A 95 -6.33 -17.08 -9.86
N THR A 96 -5.48 -16.67 -8.94
CA THR A 96 -4.51 -17.56 -8.29
C THR A 96 -5.05 -18.27 -7.07
N ASP A 97 -6.20 -17.84 -6.53
CA ASP A 97 -6.75 -18.24 -5.22
C ASP A 97 -5.78 -18.06 -4.03
N ASN A 98 -4.65 -17.35 -4.27
CA ASN A 98 -3.66 -17.06 -3.24
C ASN A 98 -4.07 -15.81 -2.45
N LEU A 99 -4.52 -16.02 -1.21
CA LEU A 99 -5.04 -14.96 -0.35
C LEU A 99 -4.01 -13.84 -0.08
N TYR A 100 -2.73 -14.16 -0.05
CA TYR A 100 -1.65 -13.19 0.14
C TYR A 100 -1.49 -12.30 -1.09
N LYS A 101 -1.49 -12.89 -2.29
CA LYS A 101 -1.49 -12.13 -3.55
C LYS A 101 -2.74 -11.26 -3.70
N ILE A 102 -3.90 -11.79 -3.31
CA ILE A 102 -5.16 -11.03 -3.32
C ILE A 102 -5.03 -9.81 -2.41
N GLY A 103 -4.51 -9.97 -1.20
CA GLY A 103 -4.30 -8.86 -0.27
C GLY A 103 -3.33 -7.80 -0.80
N LEU A 104 -2.20 -8.22 -1.37
CA LEU A 104 -1.23 -7.35 -2.05
C LEU A 104 -1.89 -6.56 -3.20
N ALA A 105 -2.65 -7.26 -4.05
CA ALA A 105 -3.30 -6.65 -5.21
C ALA A 105 -4.44 -5.68 -4.82
N VAL A 106 -5.20 -6.00 -3.78
CA VAL A 106 -6.23 -5.10 -3.21
C VAL A 106 -5.60 -3.81 -2.72
N HIS A 107 -4.47 -3.88 -2.00
CA HIS A 107 -3.72 -2.70 -1.58
C HIS A 107 -3.26 -1.88 -2.78
N SER A 108 -2.52 -2.50 -3.71
CA SER A 108 -1.99 -1.82 -4.91
C SER A 108 -3.10 -1.17 -5.74
N PHE A 109 -4.26 -1.82 -5.83
CA PHE A 109 -5.42 -1.27 -6.52
C PHE A 109 -6.01 -0.06 -5.78
N ALA A 110 -6.21 -0.16 -4.46
CA ALA A 110 -6.73 0.92 -3.64
C ALA A 110 -5.80 2.15 -3.63
N ASP A 111 -4.48 1.92 -3.59
CA ASP A 111 -3.47 2.96 -3.63
C ASP A 111 -3.51 3.79 -4.91
N THR A 112 -3.97 3.23 -6.04
CA THR A 112 -4.14 4.04 -7.26
C THR A 112 -5.14 5.18 -7.10
N PHE A 113 -6.07 5.08 -6.17
CA PHE A 113 -7.02 6.15 -5.85
C PHE A 113 -6.42 7.22 -4.96
N ALA A 114 -5.66 6.82 -3.94
CA ALA A 114 -4.98 7.75 -3.03
C ALA A 114 -3.85 8.49 -3.75
N HIS A 115 -2.98 7.75 -4.44
CA HIS A 115 -1.73 8.23 -5.02
C HIS A 115 -1.86 8.75 -6.46
N GLN A 116 -3.08 9.14 -6.89
CA GLN A 116 -3.29 9.73 -8.21
C GLN A 116 -2.37 10.93 -8.44
N ASN A 117 -1.83 11.02 -9.66
CA ASN A 117 -1.00 12.11 -10.13
C ASN A 117 0.39 12.20 -9.48
N PHE A 118 0.87 11.05 -9.02
CA PHE A 118 2.25 10.85 -8.59
C PHE A 118 2.87 9.66 -9.32
N VAL A 119 4.21 9.63 -9.38
CA VAL A 119 4.98 8.50 -9.91
C VAL A 119 5.81 7.87 -8.80
N GLY A 120 5.94 6.54 -8.82
CA GLY A 120 6.52 5.74 -7.76
C GLY A 120 8.05 5.77 -7.70
N TYR A 121 8.67 6.88 -7.99
CA TYR A 121 10.11 7.06 -7.87
C TYR A 121 10.49 8.55 -7.85
N TYR A 122 11.77 8.84 -7.82
CA TYR A 122 12.32 10.17 -7.80
C TYR A 122 12.11 10.89 -9.15
N ASP A 123 11.19 11.86 -9.18
CA ASP A 123 10.91 12.65 -10.37
C ASP A 123 10.36 14.05 -10.02
N GLU A 124 10.75 15.07 -10.79
CA GLU A 124 10.22 16.43 -10.62
C GLU A 124 8.72 16.55 -10.89
N PHE A 125 8.13 15.58 -11.57
CA PHE A 125 6.69 15.47 -11.77
C PHE A 125 5.93 15.43 -10.44
N ASN A 126 6.54 14.86 -9.39
CA ASN A 126 5.96 14.72 -8.07
C ASN A 126 5.93 16.02 -7.25
N ILE A 127 6.67 17.04 -7.65
CA ILE A 127 6.82 18.27 -6.86
C ILE A 127 5.52 19.08 -6.83
N VAL A 128 5.06 19.43 -5.63
CA VAL A 128 3.88 20.27 -5.38
C VAL A 128 4.33 21.54 -4.67
N LYS A 129 4.74 22.54 -5.43
CA LYS A 129 5.47 23.73 -4.94
C LYS A 129 4.76 24.51 -3.84
N SER A 130 3.42 24.61 -3.88
CA SER A 130 2.64 25.41 -2.94
C SER A 130 2.41 24.74 -1.60
N LEU A 131 2.60 23.43 -1.49
CA LEU A 131 2.40 22.66 -0.26
C LEU A 131 3.69 22.47 0.53
N GLN A 132 4.84 22.78 -0.07
CA GLN A 132 6.14 22.63 0.59
C GLN A 132 6.41 23.82 1.50
N LYS A 133 6.83 23.56 2.74
CA LYS A 133 7.53 24.56 3.56
C LYS A 133 8.77 25.00 2.79
N LYS A 134 9.19 26.28 2.88
CA LYS A 134 10.35 26.82 2.14
C LYS A 134 11.53 25.84 2.21
N VAL A 135 11.84 25.29 1.05
CA VAL A 135 12.91 24.30 0.87
C VAL A 135 14.20 25.07 0.61
N ASN A 136 15.10 25.07 1.57
CA ASN A 136 16.31 25.88 1.52
C ASN A 136 17.56 25.14 1.04
N SER A 137 17.46 23.82 0.71
CA SER A 137 18.61 23.05 0.27
C SER A 137 18.33 22.14 -0.93
N PHE A 138 19.38 21.78 -1.68
CA PHE A 138 19.30 20.78 -2.75
C PHE A 138 18.83 19.41 -2.21
N PHE A 139 19.19 19.06 -1.00
CA PHE A 139 18.81 17.82 -0.35
C PHE A 139 17.30 17.75 -0.09
N ASP A 140 16.69 18.85 0.34
CA ASP A 140 15.24 18.92 0.56
C ASP A 140 14.44 18.71 -0.73
N ARG A 141 14.92 19.24 -1.87
CA ARG A 141 14.28 19.01 -3.18
C ARG A 141 14.27 17.53 -3.54
N SER A 142 15.35 16.82 -3.22
CA SER A 142 15.49 15.40 -3.51
C SER A 142 14.49 14.56 -2.74
N VAL A 143 14.28 14.85 -1.45
CA VAL A 143 13.33 14.12 -0.58
C VAL A 143 11.88 14.27 -1.06
N TYR A 144 11.50 15.49 -1.48
CA TYR A 144 10.11 15.77 -1.89
C TYR A 144 9.73 15.26 -3.29
N ALA A 145 10.67 14.77 -4.07
CA ALA A 145 10.40 14.32 -5.43
C ALA A 145 10.05 12.83 -5.55
N VAL A 146 9.91 12.08 -4.45
CA VAL A 146 9.56 10.65 -4.46
C VAL A 146 8.09 10.46 -4.12
N GLY A 147 7.33 9.83 -5.01
CA GLY A 147 5.91 9.57 -4.79
C GLY A 147 5.14 10.82 -4.37
N HIS A 148 4.32 10.73 -3.35
CA HIS A 148 3.56 11.86 -2.84
C HIS A 148 4.23 12.65 -1.71
N ALA A 149 5.54 12.46 -1.47
CA ALA A 149 6.25 13.14 -0.37
C ALA A 149 6.11 14.67 -0.40
N ALA A 150 5.96 15.29 -1.57
CA ALA A 150 5.71 16.71 -1.73
C ALA A 150 4.30 17.15 -1.26
N ALA A 151 3.34 16.23 -1.24
CA ALA A 151 2.00 16.44 -0.71
C ALA A 151 1.88 15.99 0.77
N ASP A 152 2.99 15.52 1.35
CA ASP A 152 3.05 14.98 2.71
C ASP A 152 2.04 13.82 2.89
N ILE A 153 1.43 13.70 4.05
CA ILE A 153 0.42 12.66 4.36
C ILE A 153 -0.97 12.95 3.78
N ARG A 154 -1.15 14.04 3.01
CA ARG A 154 -2.48 14.46 2.53
C ARG A 154 -3.20 13.38 1.71
N PRO A 155 -2.56 12.68 0.78
CA PRO A 155 -3.22 11.62 0.03
C PRO A 155 -3.77 10.48 0.89
N ASP A 156 -3.13 10.20 2.05
CA ASP A 156 -3.43 9.03 2.89
C ASP A 156 -4.48 9.30 3.98
N ILE A 157 -4.83 10.57 4.22
CA ILE A 157 -5.84 10.91 5.21
C ILE A 157 -7.23 10.78 4.60
N CYS A 158 -7.92 9.70 4.90
CA CYS A 158 -9.16 9.29 4.25
C CYS A 158 -10.36 10.25 4.39
N ASN A 159 -10.31 11.24 5.26
CA ASN A 159 -11.37 12.25 5.44
C ASN A 159 -10.92 13.69 5.13
N LEU A 160 -9.70 13.86 4.60
CA LEU A 160 -9.17 15.18 4.26
C LEU A 160 -9.73 15.67 2.92
N VAL A 161 -10.04 16.97 2.86
CA VAL A 161 -10.21 17.72 1.62
C VAL A 161 -9.01 18.63 1.46
N TRP A 162 -8.35 18.54 0.31
CA TRP A 162 -7.16 19.34 0.02
C TRP A 162 -7.08 19.69 -1.45
N GLU A 163 -6.25 20.64 -1.83
CA GLU A 163 -6.05 21.04 -3.21
C GLU A 163 -4.70 20.56 -3.75
N ASP A 164 -4.72 19.90 -4.93
CA ASP A 164 -3.52 19.67 -5.72
C ASP A 164 -3.41 20.75 -6.80
N PRO A 165 -2.59 21.78 -6.59
CA PRO A 165 -2.52 22.94 -7.47
C PRO A 165 -1.92 22.63 -8.85
N ARG A 166 -1.36 21.43 -9.04
CA ARG A 166 -0.84 20.97 -10.34
C ARG A 166 -1.96 20.63 -11.31
N LEU A 167 -3.14 20.26 -10.81
CA LEU A 167 -4.24 19.73 -11.61
C LEU A 167 -5.17 20.82 -12.14
N CYS A 168 -5.86 20.51 -13.23
CA CYS A 168 -6.87 21.37 -13.84
C CYS A 168 -8.25 21.18 -13.23
N ASN A 169 -9.04 22.25 -13.24
CA ASN A 169 -10.48 22.25 -12.97
C ASN A 169 -10.86 21.53 -11.64
N SER A 170 -11.97 20.79 -11.68
CA SER A 170 -12.49 20.03 -10.55
C SER A 170 -11.56 18.94 -10.02
N ASN A 171 -10.56 18.55 -10.81
CA ASN A 171 -9.56 17.55 -10.38
C ASN A 171 -8.58 18.10 -9.34
N ALA A 172 -8.45 19.43 -9.22
CA ALA A 172 -7.59 20.07 -8.24
C ALA A 172 -8.09 19.84 -6.79
N GLU A 173 -9.39 19.89 -6.58
CA GLU A 173 -9.99 19.57 -5.28
C GLU A 173 -9.96 18.05 -5.07
N ARG A 174 -9.34 17.64 -3.98
CA ARG A 174 -9.16 16.24 -3.59
C ARG A 174 -9.97 15.95 -2.33
N ASP A 175 -11.22 15.50 -2.52
CA ASP A 175 -12.05 14.97 -1.44
C ASP A 175 -11.71 13.51 -1.20
N ASN A 176 -10.76 13.26 -0.32
CA ASN A 176 -10.29 11.91 -0.04
C ASN A 176 -11.41 10.97 0.42
N LYS A 177 -12.41 11.48 1.15
CA LYS A 177 -13.52 10.64 1.58
C LYS A 177 -14.29 10.05 0.39
N MET A 178 -14.54 10.84 -0.65
CA MET A 178 -15.19 10.35 -1.85
C MET A 178 -14.28 9.43 -2.66
N ILE A 179 -12.99 9.75 -2.70
CA ILE A 179 -11.96 8.94 -3.37
C ILE A 179 -11.87 7.55 -2.75
N PHE A 180 -11.75 7.46 -1.41
CA PHE A 180 -11.65 6.18 -0.70
C PHE A 180 -12.95 5.38 -0.76
N LEU A 181 -14.12 6.03 -0.73
CA LEU A 181 -15.40 5.35 -0.96
C LEU A 181 -15.49 4.76 -2.36
N LYS A 182 -14.98 5.47 -3.38
CA LYS A 182 -14.93 4.95 -4.75
C LYS A 182 -13.97 3.77 -4.87
N ALA A 183 -12.81 3.82 -4.20
CA ALA A 183 -11.90 2.67 -4.11
C ALA A 183 -12.59 1.46 -3.47
N ALA A 184 -13.27 1.66 -2.34
CA ALA A 184 -14.01 0.61 -1.65
C ALA A 184 -15.13 0.01 -2.51
N GLU A 185 -15.87 0.85 -3.25
CA GLU A 185 -16.88 0.41 -4.22
C GLU A 185 -16.29 -0.57 -5.24
N ARG A 186 -15.17 -0.18 -5.86
CA ARG A 186 -14.54 -0.98 -6.91
C ARG A 186 -13.93 -2.28 -6.37
N VAL A 187 -13.25 -2.22 -5.23
CA VAL A 187 -12.72 -3.42 -4.57
C VAL A 187 -13.86 -4.38 -4.19
N PHE A 188 -14.96 -3.85 -3.65
CA PHE A 188 -16.13 -4.66 -3.29
C PHE A 188 -16.71 -5.39 -4.53
N GLU A 189 -16.90 -4.67 -5.64
CA GLU A 189 -17.43 -5.24 -6.87
C GLU A 189 -16.55 -6.39 -7.40
N GLU A 190 -15.22 -6.18 -7.45
CA GLU A 190 -14.29 -7.20 -7.94
C GLU A 190 -14.25 -8.44 -7.02
N LEU A 191 -14.21 -8.23 -5.69
CA LEU A 191 -14.21 -9.34 -4.72
C LEU A 191 -15.53 -10.10 -4.69
N LYS A 192 -16.67 -9.41 -4.81
CA LYS A 192 -17.99 -10.05 -4.86
C LYS A 192 -18.17 -10.86 -6.13
N ASN A 193 -17.77 -10.32 -7.27
CA ASN A 193 -17.81 -11.05 -8.55
C ASN A 193 -16.90 -12.29 -8.53
N TYR A 194 -15.76 -12.21 -7.84
CA TYR A 194 -14.88 -13.35 -7.64
C TYR A 194 -15.52 -14.43 -6.76
N GLN A 195 -16.13 -14.02 -5.64
CA GLN A 195 -16.77 -14.97 -4.69
C GLN A 195 -18.06 -15.58 -5.24
N ASN A 196 -18.83 -14.83 -5.97
CA ASN A 196 -20.13 -15.24 -6.51
C ASN A 196 -20.36 -14.64 -7.92
N PRO A 197 -19.83 -15.29 -8.96
CA PRO A 197 -19.96 -14.79 -10.34
C PRO A 197 -21.42 -14.69 -10.81
N ASP A 198 -22.32 -15.47 -10.23
CA ASP A 198 -23.74 -15.54 -10.59
C ASP A 198 -24.62 -14.56 -9.79
N LEU A 199 -24.03 -13.72 -8.96
CA LEU A 199 -24.77 -12.75 -8.13
C LEU A 199 -25.55 -11.77 -9.03
N LYS A 200 -26.83 -11.61 -8.74
CA LYS A 200 -27.66 -10.69 -9.51
C LYS A 200 -27.25 -9.25 -9.30
N ALA A 201 -27.29 -8.46 -10.35
CA ALA A 201 -26.89 -7.05 -10.30
C ALA A 201 -27.67 -6.22 -9.25
N ALA A 202 -28.94 -6.57 -9.00
CA ALA A 202 -29.76 -5.91 -7.97
C ALA A 202 -29.27 -6.21 -6.55
N GLU A 203 -28.93 -7.48 -6.27
CA GLU A 203 -28.39 -7.92 -4.97
C GLU A 203 -27.00 -7.30 -4.73
N LEU A 204 -26.13 -7.36 -5.73
CA LEU A 204 -24.81 -6.71 -5.69
C LEU A 204 -24.94 -5.21 -5.36
N LYS A 205 -25.90 -4.54 -6.00
CA LYS A 205 -26.15 -3.11 -5.78
C LYS A 205 -26.60 -2.83 -4.36
N GLU A 206 -27.55 -3.60 -3.82
CA GLU A 206 -28.08 -3.43 -2.45
C GLU A 206 -26.98 -3.60 -1.40
N GLU A 207 -26.23 -4.69 -1.48
CA GLU A 207 -25.10 -4.94 -0.56
C GLU A 207 -24.04 -3.85 -0.65
N LYS A 208 -23.71 -3.40 -1.86
CA LYS A 208 -22.76 -2.32 -2.10
C LYS A 208 -23.21 -1.00 -1.49
N ASP A 209 -24.44 -0.60 -1.76
CA ASP A 209 -24.99 0.67 -1.26
C ASP A 209 -25.04 0.68 0.27
N GLY A 210 -25.38 -0.44 0.89
CA GLY A 210 -25.32 -0.65 2.35
C GLY A 210 -23.91 -0.49 2.91
N LEU A 211 -22.93 -1.20 2.32
CA LEU A 211 -21.53 -1.10 2.72
C LEU A 211 -20.98 0.32 2.59
N LEU A 212 -21.22 0.99 1.46
CA LEU A 212 -20.72 2.35 1.23
C LEU A 212 -21.34 3.36 2.20
N SER A 213 -22.62 3.22 2.56
CA SER A 213 -23.27 4.02 3.58
C SER A 213 -22.60 3.86 4.95
N ASP A 214 -22.32 2.62 5.33
CA ASP A 214 -21.64 2.28 6.59
C ASP A 214 -20.20 2.79 6.63
N LEU A 215 -19.46 2.59 5.56
CA LEU A 215 -18.07 3.10 5.43
C LEU A 215 -18.04 4.64 5.46
N LYS A 216 -18.97 5.29 4.79
CA LYS A 216 -19.11 6.76 4.80
C LYS A 216 -19.32 7.29 6.22
N THR A 217 -20.08 6.57 7.03
CA THR A 217 -20.30 6.87 8.45
C THR A 217 -19.04 6.61 9.28
N ALA A 218 -18.37 5.48 9.05
CA ALA A 218 -17.17 5.09 9.79
C ALA A 218 -15.96 6.02 9.51
N ILE A 219 -15.78 6.48 8.27
CA ILE A 219 -14.77 7.49 7.91
C ILE A 219 -15.03 8.79 8.67
N GLY A 220 -16.29 9.17 8.87
CA GLY A 220 -16.67 10.34 9.66
C GLY A 220 -16.70 11.64 8.87
N ARG A 221 -16.57 12.79 9.57
CA ARG A 221 -16.64 14.11 8.96
C ARG A 221 -15.38 14.41 8.15
N ARG A 222 -15.58 15.19 7.07
CA ARG A 222 -14.48 15.79 6.31
C ARG A 222 -13.71 16.80 7.14
N THR A 223 -12.43 17.00 6.83
CA THR A 223 -11.58 18.05 7.39
C THR A 223 -10.75 18.69 6.29
N GLU A 224 -10.54 20.00 6.39
CA GLU A 224 -9.65 20.75 5.49
C GLU A 224 -8.25 20.98 6.12
N HIS A 225 -8.11 20.65 7.39
CA HIS A 225 -6.90 20.90 8.15
C HIS A 225 -6.28 19.59 8.66
N PRO A 226 -5.13 19.18 8.13
CA PRO A 226 -4.47 17.94 8.56
C PRO A 226 -4.02 17.99 10.04
N GLU A 227 -3.88 19.18 10.60
CA GLU A 227 -3.40 19.38 12.00
C GLU A 227 -4.47 19.18 13.07
N ILE A 228 -5.75 19.05 12.69
CA ILE A 228 -6.85 18.86 13.65
C ILE A 228 -7.08 17.37 13.91
N PHE A 229 -6.01 16.65 14.29
CA PHE A 229 -6.11 15.25 14.71
C PHE A 229 -6.76 15.05 16.10
N LYS A 230 -7.36 16.09 16.68
CA LYS A 230 -8.06 15.99 17.98
C LYS A 230 -9.46 15.41 17.85
N ILE A 231 -10.04 15.47 16.65
CA ILE A 231 -11.39 14.99 16.36
C ILE A 231 -11.33 14.06 15.15
N ASN A 232 -11.99 12.88 15.24
CA ASN A 232 -11.97 11.87 14.17
C ASN A 232 -10.55 11.34 13.90
N THR A 233 -9.85 10.99 14.96
CA THR A 233 -8.50 10.45 14.91
C THR A 233 -8.43 9.11 14.14
N PRO A 234 -7.26 8.69 13.64
CA PRO A 234 -7.10 7.36 13.05
C PRO A 234 -7.55 6.24 14.00
N ALA A 235 -7.24 6.33 15.29
CA ALA A 235 -7.65 5.35 16.28
C ALA A 235 -9.17 5.25 16.43
N GLU A 236 -9.87 6.39 16.43
CA GLU A 236 -11.35 6.41 16.48
C GLU A 236 -11.96 5.83 15.19
N ARG A 237 -11.37 6.10 14.02
CA ARG A 237 -11.83 5.51 12.75
C ARG A 237 -11.63 3.99 12.73
N ILE A 238 -10.47 3.51 13.14
CA ILE A 238 -10.19 2.07 13.24
C ILE A 238 -11.18 1.40 14.19
N GLU A 239 -11.50 1.99 15.33
CA GLU A 239 -12.46 1.41 16.26
C GLU A 239 -13.88 1.41 15.67
N ARG A 240 -14.28 2.44 14.88
CA ARG A 240 -15.55 2.41 14.14
C ARG A 240 -15.61 1.29 13.11
N PHE A 241 -14.55 1.07 12.33
CA PHE A 241 -14.46 -0.07 11.40
C PHE A 241 -14.53 -1.42 12.13
N ARG A 242 -13.86 -1.53 13.28
CA ARG A 242 -13.91 -2.74 14.11
C ARG A 242 -15.29 -3.00 14.72
N ARG A 243 -16.06 -1.96 15.03
CA ARG A 243 -17.47 -2.10 15.45
C ARG A 243 -18.37 -2.47 14.27
N LEU A 244 -18.09 -1.89 13.10
CA LEU A 244 -18.84 -2.19 11.88
C LEU A 244 -18.77 -3.69 11.55
N SER A 245 -17.61 -4.32 11.69
CA SER A 245 -17.42 -5.75 11.44
C SER A 245 -18.23 -6.67 12.36
N LEU A 246 -18.81 -6.17 13.47
CA LEU A 246 -19.73 -6.92 14.33
C LEU A 246 -21.11 -7.12 13.71
N LYS A 247 -21.47 -6.36 12.70
CA LYS A 247 -22.72 -6.58 11.98
C LYS A 247 -22.66 -7.92 11.27
N LYS A 248 -23.81 -8.64 11.26
CA LYS A 248 -23.90 -9.98 10.70
C LYS A 248 -23.51 -10.05 9.23
N GLU A 249 -23.89 -9.04 8.44
CA GLU A 249 -23.56 -8.88 7.04
C GLU A 249 -22.05 -8.73 6.77
N TYR A 250 -21.25 -8.32 7.77
CA TYR A 250 -19.78 -8.19 7.68
C TYR A 250 -19.04 -9.26 8.49
N GLY A 251 -19.71 -10.40 8.75
CA GLY A 251 -19.09 -11.56 9.37
C GLY A 251 -19.35 -11.71 10.88
N GLY A 252 -19.98 -10.73 11.55
CA GLY A 252 -20.42 -10.82 12.94
C GLY A 252 -19.30 -10.93 13.98
N ARG A 253 -18.07 -10.59 13.60
CA ARG A 253 -16.88 -10.68 14.47
C ARG A 253 -16.12 -9.38 14.48
N LYS A 254 -15.64 -8.98 15.67
CA LYS A 254 -14.78 -7.80 15.78
C LYS A 254 -13.43 -8.09 15.13
N LEU A 255 -13.05 -7.30 14.12
CA LEU A 255 -11.73 -7.39 13.49
C LEU A 255 -10.64 -7.29 14.54
N LYS A 256 -9.64 -8.15 14.44
CA LYS A 256 -8.44 -8.09 15.28
C LYS A 256 -7.72 -6.77 15.07
N LYS A 257 -7.08 -6.27 16.12
CA LYS A 257 -6.17 -5.15 15.98
C LYS A 257 -4.95 -5.63 15.19
N TYR A 258 -4.57 -4.86 14.17
CA TYR A 258 -3.36 -5.16 13.42
C TYR A 258 -2.13 -5.13 14.33
N ASN A 259 -1.27 -6.13 14.17
CA ASN A 259 0.01 -6.24 14.86
C ASN A 259 1.09 -6.58 13.81
N ILE A 260 1.94 -5.63 13.52
CA ILE A 260 3.00 -5.72 12.50
C ILE A 260 3.92 -6.95 12.65
N SER A 261 4.13 -7.42 13.88
CA SER A 261 5.03 -8.55 14.16
C SER A 261 4.30 -9.89 14.26
N ALA A 262 2.98 -9.95 14.11
CA ALA A 262 2.24 -11.19 14.38
C ALA A 262 2.75 -12.35 13.53
N TRP A 263 2.82 -12.19 12.22
CA TRP A 263 3.27 -13.24 11.31
C TRP A 263 4.75 -13.58 11.46
N PHE A 264 5.60 -12.57 11.70
CA PHE A 264 7.02 -12.80 11.92
C PHE A 264 7.29 -13.54 13.23
N ASN A 265 6.54 -13.22 14.29
CA ASN A 265 6.67 -13.89 15.59
C ASN A 265 6.19 -15.35 15.58
N GLU A 266 5.35 -15.74 14.61
CA GLU A 266 5.00 -17.14 14.40
C GLU A 266 6.20 -17.97 13.91
N LEU A 267 7.14 -17.32 13.25
CA LEU A 267 8.25 -17.92 12.54
C LEU A 267 9.47 -18.15 13.42
N ILE A 268 9.79 -17.22 14.32
CA ILE A 268 11.02 -17.21 15.10
C ILE A 268 10.84 -17.74 16.52
N GLU A 269 11.85 -18.45 17.04
CA GLU A 269 11.86 -18.97 18.42
C GLU A 269 12.16 -17.89 19.48
N PHE A 270 13.00 -16.95 19.13
CA PHE A 270 13.30 -15.84 20.01
C PHE A 270 12.32 -14.72 19.79
N ASP A 271 11.68 -14.29 20.88
CA ASP A 271 11.06 -12.97 20.97
C ASP A 271 12.18 -11.94 20.73
N LEU A 272 12.55 -11.77 19.45
CA LEU A 272 13.10 -10.49 19.09
C LEU A 272 12.00 -9.52 19.55
N LYS A 273 12.19 -8.94 20.72
CA LYS A 273 11.59 -7.66 21.02
C LYS A 273 12.09 -6.79 19.90
N VAL A 274 11.46 -6.92 18.74
CA VAL A 274 11.47 -5.91 17.70
C VAL A 274 11.17 -4.69 18.52
N LEU A 275 12.20 -3.93 18.79
CA LEU A 275 12.15 -2.74 19.61
C LEU A 275 10.81 -2.15 19.30
N LYS A 276 9.91 -2.07 20.30
CA LYS A 276 8.61 -1.45 20.14
C LYS A 276 8.93 -0.05 19.68
N ILE A 277 9.09 0.07 18.36
CA ILE A 277 9.19 1.35 17.70
C ILE A 277 7.75 1.78 17.67
N ASP A 278 7.39 2.41 18.75
CA ASP A 278 6.16 3.17 18.84
C ASP A 278 6.09 4.01 17.59
N ASN A 279 4.91 4.15 16.99
CA ASN A 279 4.65 4.82 15.70
C ASN A 279 5.09 6.29 15.62
N SER A 280 6.00 6.70 16.45
CA SER A 280 6.51 8.04 16.60
C SER A 280 7.72 8.29 15.72
N SER A 281 7.52 8.87 14.58
CA SER A 281 8.42 9.54 13.66
C SER A 281 9.11 8.69 12.57
N ALA A 282 8.89 9.11 11.33
CA ALA A 282 9.57 8.64 10.12
C ALA A 282 11.12 8.73 10.24
N TRP A 283 11.63 9.64 11.04
CA TRP A 283 13.06 9.86 11.29
C TRP A 283 13.70 8.74 12.10
N GLN A 284 13.01 8.16 13.07
CA GLN A 284 13.54 7.04 13.86
C GLN A 284 13.64 5.77 13.01
N ARG A 285 12.71 5.57 12.07
CA ARG A 285 12.75 4.44 11.14
C ARG A 285 13.86 4.60 10.09
N LEU A 286 14.09 5.80 9.57
CA LEU A 286 15.23 6.11 8.68
C LEU A 286 16.57 5.86 9.39
N PHE A 287 16.65 6.25 10.65
CA PHE A 287 17.83 6.05 11.48
C PHE A 287 18.09 4.55 11.74
N LEU A 288 17.05 3.77 12.00
CA LEU A 288 17.15 2.33 12.22
C LEU A 288 17.44 1.55 10.93
N ASP A 289 16.91 1.96 9.77
CA ASP A 289 17.24 1.37 8.47
C ASP A 289 18.71 1.66 8.11
N TYR A 290 19.22 2.85 8.42
CA TYR A 290 20.64 3.18 8.28
C TYR A 290 21.51 2.33 9.20
N PHE A 291 21.13 2.16 10.47
CA PHE A 291 21.87 1.34 11.43
C PHE A 291 21.71 -0.17 11.20
N SER A 292 20.53 -0.67 10.77
CA SER A 292 20.33 -2.09 10.47
C SER A 292 21.19 -2.55 9.28
N ASN A 293 21.47 -1.66 8.34
CA ASN A 293 22.44 -1.96 7.26
C ASN A 293 23.91 -2.03 7.75
N GLN A 294 24.21 -1.36 8.87
CA GLN A 294 25.53 -1.42 9.52
C GLN A 294 25.66 -2.63 10.48
N PHE A 295 24.56 -3.09 11.07
CA PHE A 295 24.55 -4.23 12.01
C PHE A 295 24.08 -5.52 11.31
N SER A 296 24.95 -6.09 10.46
CA SER A 296 24.77 -7.45 9.91
C SER A 296 24.59 -8.51 11.00
N PHE A 297 24.95 -8.21 12.23
CA PHE A 297 24.86 -9.07 13.40
C PHE A 297 23.41 -9.43 13.79
N ILE A 298 22.45 -8.51 13.67
CA ILE A 298 21.04 -8.81 13.97
C ILE A 298 20.42 -9.67 12.85
N LYS A 299 20.91 -9.58 11.63
CA LYS A 299 20.41 -10.33 10.47
C LYS A 299 20.70 -11.83 10.55
N ASN A 300 21.72 -12.24 11.30
CA ASN A 300 22.22 -13.63 11.30
C ASN A 300 21.83 -14.44 12.54
N SER A 301 21.01 -13.89 13.44
CA SER A 301 20.69 -14.56 14.72
C SER A 301 19.27 -15.10 14.84
N CYS A 302 18.46 -15.02 13.77
CA CYS A 302 17.12 -15.58 13.79
C CYS A 302 17.13 -17.04 13.35
N SER A 303 16.75 -17.96 14.22
CA SER A 303 16.49 -19.35 13.88
C SER A 303 15.01 -19.59 13.65
N TRP A 304 14.69 -20.59 12.84
CA TRP A 304 13.31 -20.95 12.55
C TRP A 304 12.68 -21.71 13.73
N LYS A 305 11.47 -21.31 14.08
CA LYS A 305 10.74 -21.89 15.21
C LYS A 305 10.16 -23.28 14.93
N LYS A 306 9.95 -23.62 13.65
CA LYS A 306 9.22 -24.83 13.24
C LYS A 306 9.87 -25.51 12.04
N LYS A 307 9.73 -26.86 11.98
CA LYS A 307 10.06 -27.63 10.78
C LYS A 307 9.27 -27.17 9.54
N ASP A 308 8.06 -26.64 9.72
CA ASP A 308 7.12 -26.25 8.65
C ASP A 308 7.20 -24.73 8.35
N PHE A 309 8.40 -24.21 8.25
CA PHE A 309 8.66 -22.81 7.93
C PHE A 309 7.86 -22.29 6.73
N LYS A 310 7.73 -23.11 5.67
CA LYS A 310 7.05 -22.75 4.44
C LYS A 310 5.52 -22.59 4.60
N GLU A 311 4.96 -23.14 5.66
CA GLU A 311 3.51 -23.03 5.96
C GLU A 311 3.18 -21.76 6.75
N SER A 312 4.19 -21.03 7.26
CA SER A 312 3.98 -19.82 8.01
C SER A 312 3.36 -18.71 7.16
N HIS A 313 2.48 -17.90 7.75
CA HIS A 313 1.90 -16.74 7.09
C HIS A 313 2.97 -15.77 6.55
N TRP A 314 4.04 -15.58 7.32
CA TRP A 314 5.14 -14.71 6.90
C TRP A 314 5.82 -15.21 5.63
N TYR A 315 6.19 -16.50 5.57
CA TYR A 315 6.83 -17.07 4.38
C TYR A 315 5.93 -17.00 3.15
N GLN A 316 4.67 -17.40 3.29
CA GLN A 316 3.69 -17.39 2.21
C GLN A 316 3.48 -15.97 1.66
N PHE A 317 3.45 -14.97 2.54
CA PHE A 317 3.39 -13.57 2.14
C PHE A 317 4.65 -13.14 1.37
N GLN A 318 5.86 -13.51 1.83
CA GLN A 318 7.11 -13.16 1.15
C GLN A 318 7.21 -13.81 -0.24
N GLU A 319 6.79 -15.06 -0.38
CA GLU A 319 6.71 -15.71 -1.69
C GLU A 319 5.68 -15.01 -2.61
N ALA A 320 4.53 -14.60 -2.06
CA ALA A 320 3.55 -13.83 -2.83
C ALA A 320 4.11 -12.47 -3.30
N VAL A 321 4.89 -11.77 -2.47
CA VAL A 321 5.59 -10.52 -2.85
C VAL A 321 6.56 -10.78 -3.99
N LYS A 322 7.38 -11.83 -3.88
CA LYS A 322 8.36 -12.23 -4.90
C LYS A 322 7.70 -12.55 -6.24
N GLU A 323 6.68 -13.39 -6.20
CA GLU A 323 5.94 -13.80 -7.39
C GLU A 323 5.25 -12.60 -8.05
N MET A 324 4.62 -11.74 -7.25
CA MET A 324 3.94 -10.55 -7.75
C MET A 324 4.93 -9.58 -8.40
N GLN A 325 6.13 -9.38 -7.85
CA GLN A 325 7.17 -8.59 -8.50
C GLN A 325 7.59 -9.15 -9.85
N ALA A 326 7.77 -10.48 -9.95
CA ALA A 326 8.19 -11.13 -11.18
C ALA A 326 7.09 -11.11 -12.25
N GLU A 327 5.84 -11.38 -11.88
CA GLU A 327 4.71 -11.45 -12.80
C GLU A 327 4.29 -10.08 -13.32
N ILE A 328 4.15 -9.10 -12.42
CA ILE A 328 3.52 -7.81 -12.74
C ILE A 328 4.44 -6.93 -13.57
N ILE A 329 5.75 -6.96 -13.31
CA ILE A 329 6.68 -6.10 -14.03
C ILE A 329 6.60 -6.31 -15.55
N ASN A 330 6.31 -7.54 -15.97
CA ASN A 330 6.14 -7.90 -17.39
C ASN A 330 4.75 -7.56 -17.94
N GLN A 331 3.79 -7.28 -17.07
CA GLN A 331 2.39 -7.00 -17.43
C GLN A 331 2.05 -5.50 -17.44
N LEU A 332 2.87 -4.65 -16.82
CA LEU A 332 2.61 -3.22 -16.75
C LEU A 332 2.72 -2.55 -18.13
N GLU A 333 1.75 -1.69 -18.44
CA GLU A 333 1.80 -0.79 -19.58
C GLU A 333 2.14 0.63 -19.11
N PRO A 334 2.95 1.39 -19.83
CA PRO A 334 3.71 0.97 -21.03
C PRO A 334 4.77 -0.07 -20.71
N LYS A 335 5.03 -1.01 -21.61
CA LYS A 335 5.97 -2.13 -21.41
C LYS A 335 7.44 -1.70 -21.30
N VAL A 336 7.67 -0.58 -20.69
CA VAL A 336 9.01 -0.05 -20.42
C VAL A 336 9.72 -0.85 -19.32
N PHE A 337 8.96 -1.43 -18.39
CA PHE A 337 9.52 -2.18 -17.27
C PHE A 337 10.23 -3.46 -17.69
N SER A 338 9.70 -4.17 -18.70
CA SER A 338 10.35 -5.37 -19.25
C SER A 338 11.72 -5.08 -19.89
N LYS A 339 12.01 -3.81 -20.18
CA LYS A 339 13.27 -3.39 -20.81
C LYS A 339 14.29 -2.84 -19.79
N LEU A 340 13.94 -2.78 -18.51
CA LEU A 340 14.77 -2.17 -17.48
C LEU A 340 15.74 -3.16 -16.82
N GLU A 341 15.83 -4.41 -17.31
CA GLU A 341 16.73 -5.46 -16.77
C GLU A 341 16.72 -5.51 -15.24
N LEU A 342 15.52 -5.51 -14.65
CA LEU A 342 15.34 -5.46 -13.20
C LEU A 342 15.60 -6.81 -12.50
N GLU A 343 16.17 -7.77 -13.20
CA GLU A 343 16.39 -9.14 -12.74
C GLU A 343 17.49 -9.26 -11.68
N ASN A 344 18.39 -8.29 -11.65
CA ASN A 344 19.53 -8.32 -10.73
C ASN A 344 19.30 -7.37 -9.54
N TRP A 345 18.86 -7.94 -8.45
CA TRP A 345 18.74 -7.25 -7.16
C TRP A 345 20.00 -7.39 -6.34
#